data_a231c5156565735c856e23e91b951d21
#
_entry.id   a231c5156565735c856e23e91b951d21
#
_cell.length_a   1.000
_cell.length_b   1.000
_cell.length_c   1.000
_cell.angle_alpha   90.00
_cell.angle_beta   90.00
_cell.angle_gamma   90.00
#
_symmetry.space_group_name_H-M   'P 1'
#
loop_
_entity.id
_entity.type
_entity.pdbx_description
1 polymer ?
#
loop_
_entity_poly.entity_id
_entity_poly.type
_entity_poly.pdbx_seq_one_letter_code
_entity_poly.pdbx_strand_id
1 'polypeptide(L)'
;MLANDFGTTLIRLLLATLLGLALGFERECHGHDAGLRTHGLVSLSSAMLTLSALELAEAHQDSDPIRVVQGLAQAIGFIAGGLIFVRGGDVRNMTTAASLWMAAAVGITAGAGQYVLVLAGSLIALVLLSLLLLIEKRMGRREKKADDPESGSVTMPNRRGSTVPKRNG
;
A
#
# COMPACT_ATOMS: atom_id res chain seq x y z
N MET A 1 -29.14 21.04 2.16
CA MET A 1 -28.61 21.78 3.32
C MET A 1 -27.85 20.81 4.18
N LEU A 2 -26.64 20.46 3.72
CA LEU A 2 -25.69 19.69 4.54
C LEU A 2 -25.10 20.72 5.50
N ALA A 3 -25.62 20.76 6.72
CA ALA A 3 -25.07 21.63 7.74
C ALA A 3 -23.62 21.31 7.92
N ASN A 4 -22.73 22.20 7.45
CA ASN A 4 -21.30 22.18 7.77
C ASN A 4 -21.15 22.54 9.24
N ASP A 5 -21.73 21.69 10.09
CA ASP A 5 -21.48 21.71 11.52
C ASP A 5 -20.04 21.25 11.72
N PHE A 6 -19.30 21.99 12.55
CA PHE A 6 -17.92 21.67 12.92
C PHE A 6 -17.75 20.19 13.28
N GLY A 7 -18.76 19.61 13.97
CA GLY A 7 -18.77 18.21 14.35
C GLY A 7 -18.77 17.26 13.15
N THR A 8 -19.59 17.52 12.15
CA THR A 8 -19.67 16.68 10.94
C THR A 8 -18.38 16.76 10.12
N THR A 9 -17.82 17.94 9.94
CA THR A 9 -16.54 18.14 9.27
C THR A 9 -15.42 17.41 10.00
N LEU A 10 -15.34 17.54 11.31
CA LEU A 10 -14.34 16.85 12.12
C LEU A 10 -14.46 15.33 12.03
N ILE A 11 -15.68 14.79 12.09
CA ILE A 11 -15.94 13.34 11.95
C ILE A 11 -15.44 12.83 10.60
N ARG A 12 -15.73 13.53 9.50
CA ARG A 12 -15.28 13.13 8.15
C ARG A 12 -13.76 13.12 8.04
N LEU A 13 -13.08 14.15 8.56
CA LEU A 13 -11.63 14.24 8.54
C LEU A 13 -10.98 13.17 9.43
N LEU A 14 -11.51 12.94 10.62
CA LEU A 14 -11.03 11.89 11.52
C LEU A 14 -11.22 10.50 10.89
N LEU A 15 -12.38 10.24 10.31
CA LEU A 15 -12.67 8.97 9.64
C LEU A 15 -11.69 8.73 8.49
N ALA A 16 -11.47 9.72 7.61
CA ALA A 16 -10.49 9.66 6.53
C ALA A 16 -9.10 9.33 7.07
N THR A 17 -8.67 10.07 8.09
CA THR A 17 -7.35 9.90 8.70
C THR A 17 -7.18 8.52 9.32
N LEU A 18 -8.14 8.07 10.13
CA LEU A 18 -8.05 6.76 10.80
C LEU A 18 -8.03 5.60 9.81
N LEU A 19 -8.86 5.64 8.76
CA LEU A 19 -8.87 4.60 7.73
C LEU A 19 -7.59 4.65 6.88
N GLY A 20 -7.10 5.84 6.56
CA GLY A 20 -5.79 6.01 5.89
C GLY A 20 -4.64 5.47 6.72
N LEU A 21 -4.64 5.75 8.03
CA LEU A 21 -3.65 5.18 8.97
C LEU A 21 -3.77 3.66 9.06
N ALA A 22 -4.98 3.10 9.06
CA ALA A 22 -5.18 1.64 9.09
C ALA A 22 -4.57 0.95 7.86
N LEU A 23 -4.78 1.52 6.66
CA LEU A 23 -4.14 1.04 5.43
C LEU A 23 -2.61 1.17 5.51
N GLY A 24 -2.11 2.32 5.99
CA GLY A 24 -0.69 2.57 6.14
C GLY A 24 -0.02 1.68 7.19
N PHE A 25 -0.72 1.36 8.27
CA PHE A 25 -0.23 0.45 9.31
C PHE A 25 0.00 -0.96 8.77
N GLU A 26 -0.95 -1.48 8.00
CA GLU A 26 -0.79 -2.77 7.32
C GLU A 26 0.47 -2.77 6.45
N ARG A 27 0.70 -1.70 5.67
CA ARG A 27 1.86 -1.57 4.78
C ARG A 27 3.18 -1.45 5.54
N GLU A 28 3.21 -0.68 6.61
CA GLU A 28 4.40 -0.48 7.46
C GLU A 28 4.79 -1.77 8.18
N CYS A 29 3.82 -2.52 8.72
CA CYS A 29 4.07 -3.83 9.35
C CYS A 29 4.70 -4.85 8.39
N HIS A 30 4.52 -4.69 7.09
CA HIS A 30 5.08 -5.58 6.08
C HIS A 30 6.33 -5.01 5.37
N GLY A 31 6.89 -3.89 5.86
CA GLY A 31 8.15 -3.33 5.40
C GLY A 31 8.08 -2.67 4.02
N HIS A 32 6.93 -2.08 3.66
CA HIS A 32 6.78 -1.35 2.40
C HIS A 32 7.22 0.11 2.54
N ASP A 33 7.65 0.73 1.43
CA ASP A 33 8.23 2.08 1.40
C ASP A 33 7.25 3.18 1.84
N ALA A 34 5.95 3.06 1.53
CA ALA A 34 4.91 3.97 1.98
C ALA A 34 4.11 3.34 3.13
N GLY A 35 4.23 3.91 4.33
CA GLY A 35 3.60 3.45 5.57
C GLY A 35 2.54 4.40 6.11
N LEU A 36 2.38 4.42 7.45
CA LEU A 36 1.40 5.17 8.22
C LEU A 36 1.29 6.65 7.81
N ARG A 37 2.41 7.36 7.81
CA ARG A 37 2.43 8.81 7.56
C ARG A 37 1.92 9.14 6.17
N THR A 38 2.38 8.41 5.16
CA THR A 38 2.05 8.67 3.77
C THR A 38 0.58 8.42 3.49
N HIS A 39 0.05 7.27 3.92
CA HIS A 39 -1.37 6.93 3.72
C HIS A 39 -2.30 7.84 4.51
N GLY A 40 -1.96 8.16 5.77
CA GLY A 40 -2.74 9.08 6.59
C GLY A 40 -2.82 10.49 5.99
N LEU A 41 -1.68 11.04 5.53
CA LEU A 41 -1.63 12.37 4.91
C LEU A 41 -2.36 12.41 3.57
N VAL A 42 -2.21 11.39 2.73
CA VAL A 42 -2.92 11.31 1.44
C VAL A 42 -4.42 11.25 1.66
N SER A 43 -4.90 10.43 2.61
CA SER A 43 -6.32 10.33 2.91
C SER A 43 -6.88 11.63 3.50
N LEU A 44 -6.19 12.23 4.48
CA LEU A 44 -6.60 13.50 5.09
C LEU A 44 -6.66 14.63 4.05
N SER A 45 -5.61 14.80 3.25
CA SER A 45 -5.57 15.87 2.24
C SER A 45 -6.66 15.68 1.17
N SER A 46 -6.93 14.45 0.75
CA SER A 46 -8.02 14.15 -0.18
C SER A 46 -9.39 14.48 0.41
N ALA A 47 -9.61 14.19 1.70
CA ALA A 47 -10.84 14.55 2.39
C ALA A 47 -11.02 16.07 2.52
N MET A 48 -9.95 16.79 2.88
CA MET A 48 -9.97 18.27 2.98
C MET A 48 -10.32 18.91 1.64
N LEU A 49 -9.68 18.48 0.55
CA LEU A 49 -9.94 19.03 -0.79
C LEU A 49 -11.37 18.69 -1.25
N THR A 50 -11.88 17.49 -0.96
CA THR A 50 -13.26 17.11 -1.28
C THR A 50 -14.27 17.93 -0.49
N LEU A 51 -14.07 18.12 0.81
CA LEU A 51 -14.93 18.99 1.64
C LEU A 51 -14.93 20.42 1.13
N SER A 52 -13.73 20.99 0.87
CA SER A 52 -13.62 22.34 0.34
C SER A 52 -14.33 22.50 -1.02
N ALA A 53 -14.25 21.48 -1.88
CA ALA A 53 -14.95 21.48 -3.17
C ALA A 53 -16.47 21.49 -3.01
N LEU A 54 -17.00 20.71 -2.07
CA LEU A 54 -18.44 20.66 -1.78
C LEU A 54 -18.92 21.97 -1.22
N GLU A 55 -18.19 22.61 -0.29
CA GLU A 55 -18.51 23.92 0.28
C GLU A 55 -18.51 25.02 -0.79
N LEU A 56 -17.49 25.03 -1.67
CA LEU A 56 -17.43 25.98 -2.76
C LEU A 56 -18.55 25.78 -3.79
N ALA A 57 -18.94 24.52 -4.06
CA ALA A 57 -20.05 24.25 -4.96
C ALA A 57 -21.41 24.67 -4.39
N GLU A 58 -21.63 24.57 -3.08
CA GLU A 58 -22.83 25.11 -2.42
C GLU A 58 -22.86 26.66 -2.47
N ALA A 59 -21.69 27.30 -2.35
CA ALA A 59 -21.59 28.76 -2.39
C ALA A 59 -21.73 29.34 -3.82
N HIS A 60 -21.34 28.60 -4.85
CA HIS A 60 -21.31 29.03 -6.23
C HIS A 60 -22.05 28.01 -7.09
N GLN A 61 -23.28 28.32 -7.52
CA GLN A 61 -24.19 27.40 -8.24
C GLN A 61 -23.62 26.80 -9.54
N ASP A 62 -22.56 27.35 -10.09
CA ASP A 62 -21.91 26.87 -11.33
C ASP A 62 -20.69 25.96 -11.07
N SER A 63 -20.41 25.60 -9.82
CA SER A 63 -19.23 24.80 -9.47
C SER A 63 -19.55 23.31 -9.51
N ASP A 64 -18.71 22.53 -10.23
CA ASP A 64 -18.82 21.09 -10.32
C ASP A 64 -17.76 20.41 -9.41
N PRO A 65 -18.17 19.85 -8.25
CA PRO A 65 -17.25 19.21 -7.32
C PRO A 65 -16.59 17.95 -7.90
N ILE A 66 -17.15 17.36 -8.97
CA ILE A 66 -16.54 16.19 -9.65
C ILE A 66 -15.19 16.55 -10.27
N ARG A 67 -15.00 17.80 -10.68
CA ARG A 67 -13.72 18.29 -11.20
C ARG A 67 -12.58 18.18 -10.18
N VAL A 68 -12.86 18.35 -8.90
CA VAL A 68 -11.87 18.19 -7.84
C VAL A 68 -11.49 16.71 -7.68
N VAL A 69 -12.45 15.81 -7.77
CA VAL A 69 -12.19 14.35 -7.77
C VAL A 69 -11.30 13.97 -8.96
N GLN A 70 -11.56 14.51 -10.15
CA GLN A 70 -10.71 14.30 -11.33
C GLN A 70 -9.29 14.82 -11.11
N GLY A 71 -9.15 16.05 -10.56
CA GLY A 71 -7.86 16.63 -10.24
C GLY A 71 -7.08 15.83 -9.19
N LEU A 72 -7.77 15.35 -8.14
CA LEU A 72 -7.18 14.45 -7.15
C LEU A 72 -6.70 13.13 -7.77
N ALA A 73 -7.51 12.52 -8.63
CA ALA A 73 -7.14 11.29 -9.32
C ALA A 73 -5.87 11.47 -10.16
N GLN A 74 -5.73 12.61 -10.86
CA GLN A 74 -4.53 12.93 -11.62
C GLN A 74 -3.31 13.17 -10.73
N ALA A 75 -3.47 13.94 -9.64
CA ALA A 75 -2.38 14.24 -8.71
C ALA A 75 -1.86 12.98 -8.01
N ILE A 76 -2.76 12.11 -7.54
CA ILE A 76 -2.39 10.83 -6.92
C ILE A 76 -1.78 9.89 -7.96
N GLY A 77 -2.29 9.89 -9.20
CA GLY A 77 -1.70 9.14 -10.31
C GLY A 77 -0.24 9.53 -10.55
N PHE A 78 0.09 10.83 -10.45
CA PHE A 78 1.46 11.33 -10.56
C PHE A 78 2.35 10.83 -9.39
N ILE A 79 1.88 10.96 -8.14
CA ILE A 79 2.62 10.52 -6.95
C ILE A 79 2.82 8.99 -7.00
N ALA A 80 1.77 8.24 -7.28
CA ALA A 80 1.80 6.78 -7.35
C ALA A 80 2.69 6.29 -8.50
N GLY A 81 2.62 6.95 -9.65
CA GLY A 81 3.49 6.67 -10.80
C GLY A 81 4.97 6.92 -10.49
N GLY A 82 5.27 7.98 -9.72
CA GLY A 82 6.62 8.29 -9.27
C GLY A 82 7.24 7.26 -8.33
N LEU A 83 6.42 6.43 -7.67
CA LEU A 83 6.90 5.33 -6.80
C LEU A 83 7.26 4.07 -7.59
N ILE A 84 6.70 3.89 -8.78
CA ILE A 84 6.95 2.71 -9.60
C ILE A 84 8.27 2.88 -10.34
N PHE A 85 9.20 1.96 -10.13
CA PHE A 85 10.49 1.98 -10.80
C PHE A 85 10.91 0.59 -11.26
N VAL A 86 11.79 0.56 -12.27
CA VAL A 86 12.36 -0.68 -12.81
C VAL A 86 13.76 -0.85 -12.27
N ARG A 87 14.06 -1.99 -11.67
CA ARG A 87 15.39 -2.35 -11.19
C ARG A 87 15.74 -3.77 -11.58
N GLY A 88 16.81 -3.93 -12.37
CA GLY A 88 17.27 -5.25 -12.82
C GLY A 88 16.27 -6.03 -13.68
N GLY A 89 15.37 -5.34 -14.39
CA GLY A 89 14.31 -5.95 -15.19
C GLY A 89 12.99 -6.18 -14.45
N ASP A 90 12.96 -6.03 -13.11
CA ASP A 90 11.75 -6.17 -12.30
C ASP A 90 11.09 -4.82 -12.03
N VAL A 91 9.75 -4.79 -12.11
CA VAL A 91 8.94 -3.63 -11.74
C VAL A 91 8.66 -3.68 -10.24
N ARG A 92 9.04 -2.61 -9.53
CA ARG A 92 8.90 -2.51 -8.07
C ARG A 92 7.81 -1.52 -7.68
N ASN A 93 7.27 -1.68 -6.47
CA ASN A 93 6.31 -0.78 -5.82
C ASN A 93 4.93 -0.62 -6.49
N MET A 94 4.51 -1.52 -7.37
CA MET A 94 3.18 -1.47 -7.97
C MET A 94 2.06 -1.54 -6.91
N THR A 95 2.19 -2.44 -5.93
CA THR A 95 1.21 -2.59 -4.85
C THR A 95 1.22 -1.38 -3.92
N THR A 96 2.39 -0.77 -3.67
CA THR A 96 2.52 0.47 -2.89
C THR A 96 1.81 1.63 -3.60
N ALA A 97 2.01 1.78 -4.90
CA ALA A 97 1.31 2.78 -5.70
C ALA A 97 -0.22 2.60 -5.67
N ALA A 98 -0.69 1.35 -5.81
CA ALA A 98 -2.11 1.00 -5.73
C ALA A 98 -2.70 1.28 -4.33
N SER A 99 -1.97 0.99 -3.25
CA SER A 99 -2.43 1.27 -1.88
C SER A 99 -2.53 2.77 -1.58
N LEU A 100 -1.63 3.61 -2.12
CA LEU A 100 -1.74 5.07 -2.02
C LEU A 100 -2.95 5.61 -2.79
N TRP A 101 -3.23 5.04 -3.95
CA TRP A 101 -4.44 5.36 -4.71
C TRP A 101 -5.70 5.03 -3.90
N MET A 102 -5.70 3.88 -3.21
CA MET A 102 -6.78 3.49 -2.30
C MET A 102 -6.92 4.45 -1.12
N ALA A 103 -5.83 4.92 -0.52
CA ALA A 103 -5.85 5.91 0.55
C ALA A 103 -6.49 7.23 0.10
N ALA A 104 -6.21 7.68 -1.14
CA ALA A 104 -6.86 8.86 -1.71
C ALA A 104 -8.37 8.64 -1.90
N ALA A 105 -8.79 7.49 -2.42
CA ALA A 105 -10.19 7.14 -2.58
C ALA A 105 -10.95 7.12 -1.23
N VAL A 106 -10.31 6.60 -0.18
CA VAL A 106 -10.82 6.65 1.21
C VAL A 106 -11.03 8.09 1.66
N GLY A 107 -10.05 8.97 1.42
CA GLY A 107 -10.18 10.39 1.75
C GLY A 107 -11.32 11.07 0.99
N ILE A 108 -11.42 10.86 -0.33
CA ILE A 108 -12.49 11.42 -1.16
C ILE A 108 -13.86 10.98 -0.65
N THR A 109 -14.07 9.70 -0.44
CA THR A 109 -15.37 9.14 -0.03
C THR A 109 -15.76 9.53 1.40
N ALA A 110 -14.79 9.59 2.33
CA ALA A 110 -15.00 10.08 3.68
C ALA A 110 -15.36 11.59 3.69
N GLY A 111 -14.62 12.41 2.94
CA GLY A 111 -14.88 13.83 2.76
C GLY A 111 -16.27 14.09 2.16
N ALA A 112 -16.68 13.29 1.18
CA ALA A 112 -18.01 13.35 0.59
C ALA A 112 -19.14 12.83 1.53
N GLY A 113 -18.80 12.28 2.71
CA GLY A 113 -19.78 11.75 3.66
C GLY A 113 -20.40 10.42 3.24
N GLN A 114 -19.74 9.67 2.34
CA GLN A 114 -20.21 8.37 1.85
C GLN A 114 -19.79 7.25 2.81
N TYR A 115 -20.33 7.25 4.03
CA TYR A 115 -19.88 6.38 5.13
C TYR A 115 -19.93 4.89 4.81
N VAL A 116 -21.01 4.42 4.16
CA VAL A 116 -21.15 3.00 3.79
C VAL A 116 -20.06 2.60 2.79
N LEU A 117 -19.83 3.44 1.78
CA LEU A 117 -18.84 3.17 0.74
C LEU A 117 -17.43 3.17 1.31
N VAL A 118 -17.08 4.15 2.13
CA VAL A 118 -15.73 4.25 2.69
C VAL A 118 -15.42 3.10 3.65
N LEU A 119 -16.37 2.70 4.50
CA LEU A 119 -16.17 1.60 5.44
C LEU A 119 -16.07 0.25 4.71
N ALA A 120 -16.99 -0.03 3.79
CA ALA A 120 -16.98 -1.26 3.01
C ALA A 120 -15.72 -1.35 2.14
N GLY A 121 -15.38 -0.27 1.41
CA GLY A 121 -14.19 -0.24 0.55
C GLY A 121 -12.89 -0.39 1.35
N SER A 122 -12.76 0.28 2.48
CA SER A 122 -11.57 0.17 3.34
C SER A 122 -11.42 -1.24 3.93
N LEU A 123 -12.52 -1.85 4.36
CA LEU A 123 -12.51 -3.22 4.88
C LEU A 123 -12.06 -4.21 3.81
N ILE A 124 -12.64 -4.12 2.62
CA ILE A 124 -12.26 -4.98 1.48
C ILE A 124 -10.79 -4.78 1.13
N ALA A 125 -10.30 -3.53 1.09
CA ALA A 125 -8.91 -3.22 0.79
C ALA A 125 -7.95 -3.81 1.84
N LEU A 126 -8.27 -3.70 3.14
CA LEU A 126 -7.46 -4.29 4.21
C LEU A 126 -7.42 -5.83 4.11
N VAL A 127 -8.57 -6.45 3.87
CA VAL A 127 -8.65 -7.91 3.66
C VAL A 127 -7.80 -8.32 2.45
N LEU A 128 -7.91 -7.58 1.35
CA LEU A 128 -7.17 -7.87 0.12
C LEU A 128 -5.66 -7.77 0.35
N LEU A 129 -5.19 -6.69 0.98
CA LEU A 129 -3.77 -6.48 1.27
C LEU A 129 -3.22 -7.57 2.20
N SER A 130 -3.92 -7.89 3.28
CA SER A 130 -3.47 -8.88 4.26
C SER A 130 -3.55 -10.32 3.73
N LEU A 131 -4.62 -10.68 3.00
CA LEU A 131 -4.84 -12.03 2.50
C LEU A 131 -3.87 -12.40 1.38
N LEU A 132 -3.64 -11.50 0.42
CA LEU A 132 -2.69 -11.76 -0.67
C LEU A 132 -1.27 -11.97 -0.16
N LEU A 133 -0.83 -11.19 0.83
CA LEU A 133 0.48 -11.39 1.45
C LEU A 133 0.63 -12.77 2.12
N LEU A 134 -0.44 -13.28 2.73
CA LEU A 134 -0.44 -14.63 3.30
C LEU A 134 -0.32 -15.71 2.21
N ILE A 135 -0.97 -15.52 1.08
CA ILE A 135 -0.93 -16.43 -0.07
C ILE A 135 0.46 -16.41 -0.71
N GLU A 136 1.03 -15.25 -0.97
CA GLU A 136 2.38 -15.08 -1.53
C GLU A 136 3.45 -15.72 -0.65
N LYS A 137 3.39 -15.51 0.67
CA LYS A 137 4.31 -16.16 1.63
C LYS A 137 4.18 -17.68 1.63
N ARG A 138 2.98 -18.22 1.40
CA ARG A 138 2.77 -19.67 1.30
C ARG A 138 3.28 -20.25 -0.01
N MET A 139 3.12 -19.52 -1.12
CA MET A 139 3.60 -19.95 -2.44
C MET A 139 5.13 -19.92 -2.53
N GLY A 140 5.76 -18.82 -2.12
CA GLY A 140 7.23 -18.69 -2.12
C GLY A 140 7.94 -19.67 -1.16
N ARG A 141 7.26 -20.16 -0.10
CA ARG A 141 7.77 -21.26 0.72
C ARG A 141 7.74 -22.62 0.02
N ARG A 142 6.81 -22.82 -0.92
CA ARG A 142 6.72 -24.08 -1.67
C ARG A 142 7.81 -24.17 -2.72
N GLU A 143 8.14 -23.09 -3.41
CA GLU A 143 9.24 -23.05 -4.39
C GLU A 143 10.59 -23.29 -3.71
N LYS A 144 10.90 -22.60 -2.61
CA LYS A 144 12.13 -22.83 -1.85
C LYS A 144 12.29 -24.26 -1.32
N LYS A 145 11.18 -24.97 -1.06
CA LYS A 145 11.20 -26.34 -0.60
C LYS A 145 11.31 -27.36 -1.74
N ALA A 146 10.99 -26.93 -2.97
CA ALA A 146 11.16 -27.74 -4.17
C ALA A 146 12.58 -27.63 -4.76
N ASP A 147 13.26 -26.49 -4.56
CA ASP A 147 14.62 -26.22 -5.02
C ASP A 147 15.72 -26.61 -4.02
N ASP A 148 15.39 -27.21 -2.88
CA ASP A 148 16.37 -27.79 -1.96
C ASP A 148 16.54 -29.29 -2.32
N PRO A 149 17.47 -29.65 -3.25
CA PRO A 149 17.76 -31.02 -3.55
C PRO A 149 18.53 -31.58 -2.36
N GLU A 150 17.83 -32.37 -1.56
CA GLU A 150 18.34 -33.36 -0.61
C GLU A 150 19.69 -32.97 0.03
N SER A 151 19.65 -32.61 1.29
CA SER A 151 20.74 -32.87 2.23
C SER A 151 20.92 -34.42 2.37
N GLY A 152 21.08 -35.07 1.26
CA GLY A 152 21.57 -36.45 1.18
C GLY A 152 23.02 -36.43 1.60
N SER A 153 23.26 -36.84 2.82
CA SER A 153 24.54 -37.18 3.40
C SER A 153 25.41 -37.98 2.41
N VAL A 154 26.18 -37.32 1.59
CA VAL A 154 27.34 -37.98 0.95
C VAL A 154 28.45 -37.96 1.97
N THR A 155 28.44 -39.01 2.81
CA THR A 155 29.63 -39.41 3.57
C THR A 155 30.75 -39.70 2.57
N MET A 156 31.63 -38.73 2.38
CA MET A 156 32.87 -38.98 1.63
C MET A 156 33.68 -40.04 2.40
N PRO A 157 34.09 -41.15 1.78
CA PRO A 157 34.99 -42.07 2.43
C PRO A 157 36.34 -41.39 2.60
N ASN A 158 36.81 -41.38 3.85
CA ASN A 158 38.11 -40.91 4.30
C ASN A 158 39.23 -41.66 3.56
N ARG A 159 39.77 -41.08 2.48
CA ARG A 159 41.04 -41.53 1.88
C ARG A 159 42.20 -41.02 2.75
N ARG A 160 42.50 -41.78 3.81
CA ARG A 160 43.82 -41.75 4.40
C ARG A 160 44.81 -42.47 3.46
N GLY A 161 45.90 -41.79 3.19
CA GLY A 161 47.16 -42.43 2.79
C GLY A 161 47.53 -42.20 1.35
N SER A 162 48.32 -41.16 1.08
CA SER A 162 49.47 -41.23 0.19
C SER A 162 50.55 -40.27 0.66
N THR A 163 51.57 -40.86 1.21
CA THR A 163 52.89 -40.31 1.54
C THR A 163 53.53 -39.60 0.37
N VAL A 164 53.87 -38.32 0.54
CA VAL A 164 54.68 -37.55 -0.43
C VAL A 164 56.16 -37.86 -0.12
N PRO A 165 56.98 -38.35 -1.07
CA PRO A 165 58.43 -38.46 -0.85
C PRO A 165 59.10 -37.09 -0.95
N LYS A 166 59.92 -36.77 0.06
CA LYS A 166 60.87 -35.64 0.04
C LYS A 166 61.85 -35.82 -1.13
N ARG A 167 61.92 -34.82 -2.01
CA ARG A 167 63.02 -34.70 -2.97
C ARG A 167 63.92 -33.57 -2.53
N ASN A 168 65.13 -34.01 -2.03
CA ASN A 168 66.29 -33.15 -1.84
C ASN A 168 66.89 -32.83 -3.23
N GLY A 169 67.31 -31.59 -3.40
CA GLY A 169 68.05 -31.08 -4.52
C GLY A 169 68.08 -29.57 -4.50
#